data_273bf776f3ee928e948dbf2a19768290
#
_entry.id   273bf776f3ee928e948dbf2a19768290
#
_cell.length_a   1.000
_cell.length_b   1.000
_cell.length_c   1.000
_cell.angle_alpha   90.00
_cell.angle_beta   90.00
_cell.angle_gamma   90.00
#
_symmetry.space_group_name_H-M   'P 1'
#
loop_
_entity.id
_entity.type
_entity.pdbx_description
1 polymer ?
#
loop_
_entity_poly.entity_id
_entity_poly.type
_entity_poly.pdbx_seq_one_letter_code
_entity_poly.pdbx_strand_id
1 'polypeptide(L)'
;MDPINVDFTGRGRDDGKKGVADVLIPPEHSGKKIAINIILTLILGAVLYYFMIPALNFKSIELYLFVVFVCLIYLLLTIISSRAFIKPEYLPYVKRRSRVPGILILALAAVALVGWLTGVTLFRAKSYSKLISVQDGDFAEDVAEIDFSSVPVLDSSSANKIAERTLGDLSDKVSQFVVSPYSTQINYKNTPVRVTALAYGDIFKWIKNTKEGLPAYIIVDMTTQEGQLVRLPEGMKYSPTEHFNKYLLRYLRFKYPTYLFDEPSFEIDESGSPYWIVPIVDKTIGLFGGT
;
A
#
# COMPACT_ATOMS: atom_id res chain seq x y z
N MET A 1 82.79 25.65 29.19
CA MET A 1 82.20 25.37 27.86
C MET A 1 81.94 23.86 27.83
N ASP A 2 80.69 23.51 28.18
CA ASP A 2 80.25 22.10 28.13
C ASP A 2 79.79 21.76 26.74
N PRO A 3 80.12 20.56 26.23
CA PRO A 3 79.73 20.15 24.88
C PRO A 3 78.25 19.80 24.83
N ILE A 4 77.57 20.38 23.85
CA ILE A 4 76.15 20.08 23.50
C ILE A 4 76.11 18.64 22.99
N ASN A 5 75.53 17.76 23.76
CA ASN A 5 75.25 16.38 23.34
C ASN A 5 73.97 16.34 22.49
N VAL A 6 74.08 16.26 21.20
CA VAL A 6 72.95 16.08 20.28
C VAL A 6 72.71 14.59 20.12
N ASP A 7 71.63 14.08 20.69
CA ASP A 7 71.19 12.68 20.54
C ASP A 7 70.50 12.51 19.15
N PHE A 8 71.20 11.81 18.24
CA PHE A 8 70.69 11.49 16.88
C PHE A 8 69.93 10.15 16.85
N THR A 9 69.55 9.59 17.95
CA THR A 9 68.68 8.38 17.96
C THR A 9 67.25 8.81 17.74
N GLY A 10 66.88 8.95 16.46
CA GLY A 10 65.51 9.29 16.01
C GLY A 10 64.48 8.23 16.41
N ARG A 11 64.30 7.99 17.71
CA ARG A 11 63.08 7.42 18.23
C ARG A 11 62.07 8.55 18.39
N GLY A 12 61.48 8.95 17.28
CA GLY A 12 60.20 9.64 17.32
C GLY A 12 59.26 8.80 18.19
N ARG A 13 58.93 9.30 19.38
CA ARG A 13 57.75 8.84 20.08
C ARG A 13 56.61 9.08 19.08
N ASP A 14 56.18 8.00 18.53
CA ASP A 14 54.87 7.90 17.91
C ASP A 14 53.84 8.14 19.04
N ASP A 15 53.66 9.40 19.39
CA ASP A 15 52.50 9.86 20.15
C ASP A 15 51.32 9.58 19.22
N GLY A 16 50.93 8.28 19.22
CA GLY A 16 49.76 7.84 18.53
C GLY A 16 48.71 8.91 18.77
N LYS A 17 48.29 9.54 17.68
CA LYS A 17 47.07 10.33 17.60
C LYS A 17 46.02 9.42 18.20
N LYS A 18 45.88 9.42 19.55
CA LYS A 18 44.63 9.04 20.17
C LYS A 18 43.65 9.92 19.50
N GLY A 19 42.88 9.35 18.54
CA GLY A 19 41.84 10.04 17.84
C GLY A 19 41.11 10.82 18.89
N VAL A 20 40.96 12.13 18.66
CA VAL A 20 40.16 13.01 19.53
C VAL A 20 38.89 12.23 19.73
N ALA A 21 38.74 11.64 20.91
CA ALA A 21 37.56 10.87 21.24
C ALA A 21 36.42 11.81 20.91
N ASP A 22 35.53 11.42 20.00
CA ASP A 22 34.42 12.23 19.53
C ASP A 22 33.72 12.83 20.75
N VAL A 23 34.13 14.01 21.17
CA VAL A 23 33.60 14.68 22.37
C VAL A 23 32.15 14.95 22.07
N LEU A 24 31.25 14.22 22.72
CA LEU A 24 29.83 14.38 22.53
C LEU A 24 29.40 15.73 23.08
N ILE A 25 29.31 16.74 22.23
CA ILE A 25 28.76 18.04 22.59
C ILE A 25 27.25 17.98 22.31
N PRO A 26 26.41 17.89 23.35
CA PRO A 26 24.97 17.92 23.16
C PRO A 26 24.54 19.35 22.85
N PRO A 27 23.60 19.56 21.92
CA PRO A 27 23.03 20.88 21.67
C PRO A 27 22.28 21.37 22.92
N GLU A 28 22.19 22.69 23.10
CA GLU A 28 21.44 23.29 24.19
C GLU A 28 20.03 22.72 24.29
N HIS A 29 19.56 22.43 25.49
CA HIS A 29 18.26 21.84 25.78
C HIS A 29 18.02 20.48 25.08
N SER A 30 19.05 19.66 24.93
CA SER A 30 18.98 18.38 24.18
C SER A 30 17.84 17.46 24.63
N GLY A 31 17.54 17.40 25.93
CA GLY A 31 16.42 16.60 26.46
C GLY A 31 15.06 17.04 25.94
N LYS A 32 14.79 18.35 25.95
CA LYS A 32 13.54 18.91 25.39
C LYS A 32 13.45 18.66 23.88
N LYS A 33 14.55 18.83 23.14
CA LYS A 33 14.60 18.55 21.70
C LYS A 33 14.29 17.11 21.38
N ILE A 34 14.80 16.14 22.16
CA ILE A 34 14.49 14.73 21.99
C ILE A 34 13.00 14.48 22.18
N ALA A 35 12.42 14.99 23.28
CA ALA A 35 10.99 14.81 23.55
C ALA A 35 10.12 15.39 22.42
N ILE A 36 10.45 16.59 21.96
CA ILE A 36 9.76 17.23 20.83
C ILE A 36 9.89 16.40 19.56
N ASN A 37 11.09 15.90 19.23
CA ASN A 37 11.32 15.08 18.05
C ASN A 37 10.50 13.78 18.11
N ILE A 38 10.42 13.12 19.28
CA ILE A 38 9.60 11.91 19.46
C ILE A 38 8.12 12.24 19.24
N ILE A 39 7.61 13.30 19.87
CA ILE A 39 6.20 13.70 19.73
C ILE A 39 5.89 14.02 18.26
N LEU A 40 6.73 14.82 17.61
CA LEU A 40 6.55 15.15 16.19
C LEU A 40 6.63 13.90 15.30
N THR A 41 7.55 12.97 15.60
CA THR A 41 7.64 11.70 14.86
C THR A 41 6.36 10.87 15.03
N LEU A 42 5.77 10.82 16.22
CA LEU A 42 4.51 10.12 16.46
C LEU A 42 3.34 10.78 15.70
N ILE A 43 3.26 12.11 15.72
CA ILE A 43 2.21 12.84 14.98
C ILE A 43 2.36 12.63 13.48
N LEU A 44 3.57 12.84 12.94
CA LEU A 44 3.83 12.63 11.51
C LEU A 44 3.69 11.16 11.11
N GLY A 45 4.08 10.23 11.99
CA GLY A 45 3.87 8.79 11.82
C GLY A 45 2.38 8.44 11.75
N ALA A 46 1.53 9.05 12.59
CA ALA A 46 0.08 8.85 12.53
C ALA A 46 -0.52 9.40 11.22
N VAL A 47 -0.07 10.57 10.77
CA VAL A 47 -0.45 11.12 9.46
C VAL A 47 0.01 10.20 8.33
N LEU A 48 1.25 9.73 8.39
CA LEU A 48 1.79 8.78 7.40
C LEU A 48 0.99 7.48 7.39
N TYR A 49 0.64 6.93 8.56
CA TYR A 49 -0.21 5.73 8.67
C TYR A 49 -1.57 5.93 8.00
N TYR A 50 -2.19 7.11 8.21
CA TYR A 50 -3.48 7.44 7.60
C TYR A 50 -3.42 7.42 6.06
N PHE A 51 -2.30 7.85 5.45
CA PHE A 51 -2.16 7.87 3.99
C PHE A 51 -1.63 6.56 3.41
N MET A 52 -0.64 5.93 4.04
CA MET A 52 -0.05 4.67 3.57
C MET A 52 -0.92 3.45 3.86
N ILE A 53 -1.73 3.50 4.94
CA ILE A 53 -2.60 2.40 5.39
C ILE A 53 -1.93 1.01 5.37
N PRO A 54 -0.70 0.84 5.90
CA PRO A 54 -0.01 -0.44 5.88
C PRO A 54 -0.77 -1.49 6.70
N ALA A 55 -0.74 -2.75 6.27
CA ALA A 55 -1.22 -3.84 7.10
C ALA A 55 -0.29 -4.02 8.30
N LEU A 56 -0.84 -4.08 9.51
CA LEU A 56 -0.08 -4.38 10.72
C LEU A 56 0.19 -5.90 10.81
N ASN A 57 0.89 -6.41 9.80
CA ASN A 57 1.16 -7.83 9.63
C ASN A 57 2.61 -8.00 9.14
N PHE A 58 3.37 -8.87 9.80
CA PHE A 58 4.77 -9.12 9.44
C PHE A 58 4.94 -9.74 8.03
N LYS A 59 3.87 -10.29 7.45
CA LYS A 59 3.85 -10.80 6.08
C LYS A 59 3.61 -9.68 5.04
N SER A 60 3.41 -8.42 5.48
CA SER A 60 3.25 -7.25 4.61
C SER A 60 4.54 -6.46 4.48
N ILE A 61 5.04 -6.32 3.27
CA ILE A 61 6.20 -5.45 2.99
C ILE A 61 5.93 -3.97 3.31
N GLU A 62 4.66 -3.55 3.23
CA GLU A 62 4.23 -2.19 3.52
C GLU A 62 4.51 -1.80 4.98
N LEU A 63 4.40 -2.77 5.93
CA LEU A 63 4.75 -2.54 7.33
C LEU A 63 6.22 -2.15 7.49
N TYR A 64 7.11 -2.87 6.80
CA TYR A 64 8.55 -2.59 6.87
C TYR A 64 8.87 -1.21 6.30
N LEU A 65 8.29 -0.88 5.15
CA LEU A 65 8.44 0.44 4.53
C LEU A 65 7.92 1.55 5.45
N PHE A 66 6.76 1.35 6.07
CA PHE A 66 6.19 2.31 7.01
C PHE A 66 7.11 2.58 8.19
N VAL A 67 7.64 1.52 8.84
CA VAL A 67 8.56 1.68 9.97
C VAL A 67 9.86 2.36 9.55
N VAL A 68 10.39 2.03 8.36
CA VAL A 68 11.56 2.71 7.79
C VAL A 68 11.29 4.20 7.61
N PHE A 69 10.14 4.59 7.03
CA PHE A 69 9.78 5.99 6.87
C PHE A 69 9.65 6.72 8.21
N VAL A 70 9.04 6.10 9.23
CA VAL A 70 8.96 6.67 10.58
C VAL A 70 10.37 6.89 11.17
N CYS A 71 11.29 5.94 11.00
CA CYS A 71 12.68 6.10 11.41
C CYS A 71 13.37 7.25 10.67
N LEU A 72 13.16 7.37 9.36
CA LEU A 72 13.73 8.46 8.56
C LEU A 72 13.19 9.83 8.98
N ILE A 73 11.90 9.94 9.30
CA ILE A 73 11.31 11.17 9.86
C ILE A 73 12.01 11.55 11.17
N TYR A 74 12.21 10.59 12.09
CA TYR A 74 12.92 10.86 13.34
C TYR A 74 14.36 11.31 13.10
N LEU A 75 15.08 10.68 12.17
CA LEU A 75 16.43 11.07 11.79
C LEU A 75 16.48 12.49 11.23
N LEU A 76 15.58 12.82 10.32
CA LEU A 76 15.47 14.14 9.72
C LEU A 76 15.20 15.21 10.79
N LEU A 77 14.23 14.98 11.67
CA LEU A 77 13.91 15.88 12.77
C LEU A 77 15.10 16.05 13.73
N THR A 78 15.86 14.98 13.98
CA THR A 78 17.06 15.05 14.83
C THR A 78 18.16 15.90 14.18
N ILE A 79 18.38 15.78 12.88
CA ILE A 79 19.35 16.59 12.13
C ILE A 79 18.94 18.07 12.14
N ILE A 80 17.67 18.36 11.86
CA ILE A 80 17.13 19.74 11.83
C ILE A 80 17.21 20.39 13.23
N SER A 81 16.72 19.71 14.26
CA SER A 81 16.65 20.25 15.63
C SER A 81 18.01 20.46 16.26
N SER A 82 19.01 19.65 15.90
CA SER A 82 20.40 19.80 16.35
C SER A 82 21.14 20.92 15.63
N ARG A 83 20.62 21.40 14.48
CA ARG A 83 21.32 22.32 13.57
C ARG A 83 22.67 21.78 13.06
N ALA A 84 22.82 20.47 12.94
CA ALA A 84 24.07 19.83 12.53
C ALA A 84 24.53 20.23 11.12
N PHE A 85 23.63 20.70 10.26
CA PHE A 85 23.97 21.27 8.96
C PHE A 85 24.76 22.59 9.07
N ILE A 86 24.48 23.39 10.12
CA ILE A 86 25.11 24.72 10.31
C ILE A 86 26.32 24.56 11.24
N LYS A 87 26.23 23.69 12.23
CA LYS A 87 27.24 23.49 13.26
C LYS A 87 27.72 22.01 13.24
N PRO A 88 28.79 21.72 12.49
CA PRO A 88 29.32 20.36 12.35
C PRO A 88 29.75 19.71 13.70
N GLU A 89 30.00 20.51 14.71
CA GLU A 89 30.30 20.06 16.07
C GLU A 89 29.23 19.17 16.69
N TYR A 90 27.96 19.24 16.19
CA TYR A 90 26.85 18.40 16.65
C TYR A 90 26.71 17.08 15.88
N LEU A 91 27.53 16.82 14.87
CA LEU A 91 27.51 15.55 14.12
C LEU A 91 27.70 14.31 15.01
N PRO A 92 28.63 14.29 15.99
CA PRO A 92 28.77 13.14 16.90
C PRO A 92 27.48 12.87 17.70
N TYR A 93 26.76 13.92 18.11
CA TYR A 93 25.48 13.80 18.78
C TYR A 93 24.42 13.15 17.86
N VAL A 94 24.28 13.63 16.62
CA VAL A 94 23.37 13.04 15.63
C VAL A 94 23.74 11.59 15.37
N LYS A 95 25.01 11.27 15.13
CA LYS A 95 25.50 9.90 14.90
C LYS A 95 25.15 8.97 16.07
N ARG A 96 25.27 9.44 17.30
CA ARG A 96 24.86 8.64 18.49
C ARG A 96 23.35 8.41 18.53
N ARG A 97 22.54 9.43 18.20
CA ARG A 97 21.06 9.32 18.20
C ARG A 97 20.52 8.51 17.03
N SER A 98 21.21 8.50 15.90
CA SER A 98 20.84 7.72 14.73
C SER A 98 21.16 6.21 14.84
N ARG A 99 21.92 5.79 15.87
CA ARG A 99 22.29 4.36 16.03
C ARG A 99 21.07 3.47 16.17
N VAL A 100 20.12 3.82 17.05
CA VAL A 100 18.94 2.98 17.30
C VAL A 100 18.05 2.88 16.04
N PRO A 101 17.56 3.99 15.42
CA PRO A 101 16.79 3.88 14.21
C PRO A 101 17.58 3.28 13.05
N GLY A 102 18.90 3.53 12.96
CA GLY A 102 19.75 2.91 11.95
C GLY A 102 19.86 1.39 12.08
N ILE A 103 20.06 0.89 13.32
CA ILE A 103 20.07 -0.55 13.58
C ILE A 103 18.70 -1.17 13.28
N LEU A 104 17.61 -0.48 13.64
CA LEU A 104 16.26 -0.96 13.34
C LEU A 104 16.02 -1.05 11.83
N ILE A 105 16.40 -0.03 11.05
CA ILE A 105 16.30 -0.06 9.57
C ILE A 105 17.10 -1.23 9.01
N LEU A 106 18.34 -1.43 9.48
CA LEU A 106 19.18 -2.54 9.02
C LEU A 106 18.57 -3.91 9.37
N ALA A 107 18.04 -4.05 10.59
CA ALA A 107 17.38 -5.28 11.01
C ALA A 107 16.13 -5.57 10.17
N LEU A 108 15.29 -4.56 9.89
CA LEU A 108 14.12 -4.71 9.03
C LEU A 108 14.52 -5.06 7.60
N ALA A 109 15.56 -4.43 7.06
CA ALA A 109 16.08 -4.76 5.73
C ALA A 109 16.59 -6.21 5.67
N ALA A 110 17.29 -6.67 6.71
CA ALA A 110 17.76 -8.06 6.79
C ALA A 110 16.58 -9.05 6.86
N VAL A 111 15.55 -8.77 7.67
CA VAL A 111 14.34 -9.60 7.75
C VAL A 111 13.59 -9.60 6.41
N ALA A 112 13.45 -8.44 5.76
CA ALA A 112 12.81 -8.34 4.46
C ALA A 112 13.58 -9.13 3.38
N LEU A 113 14.91 -9.06 3.37
CA LEU A 113 15.76 -9.81 2.44
C LEU A 113 15.62 -11.32 2.66
N VAL A 114 15.72 -11.79 3.92
CA VAL A 114 15.53 -13.22 4.25
C VAL A 114 14.12 -13.67 3.92
N GLY A 115 13.13 -12.84 4.24
CA GLY A 115 11.72 -13.10 3.92
C GLY A 115 11.49 -13.24 2.42
N TRP A 116 12.08 -12.35 1.63
CA TRP A 116 12.03 -12.42 0.17
C TRP A 116 12.71 -13.69 -0.35
N LEU A 117 13.95 -13.98 0.07
CA LEU A 117 14.69 -15.16 -0.35
C LEU A 117 13.93 -16.47 -0.02
N THR A 118 13.30 -16.54 1.16
CA THR A 118 12.53 -17.73 1.57
C THR A 118 11.20 -17.89 0.82
N GLY A 119 10.71 -16.84 0.15
CA GLY A 119 9.50 -16.83 -0.66
C GLY A 119 9.75 -16.97 -2.17
N VAL A 120 10.99 -16.89 -2.66
CA VAL A 120 11.31 -16.96 -4.09
C VAL A 120 11.00 -18.35 -4.64
N THR A 121 10.32 -18.38 -5.79
CA THR A 121 9.91 -19.59 -6.50
C THR A 121 11.09 -20.52 -6.78
N LEU A 122 12.28 -19.96 -7.10
CA LEU A 122 13.49 -20.74 -7.38
C LEU A 122 13.85 -21.69 -6.24
N PHE A 123 13.72 -21.24 -4.98
CA PHE A 123 14.07 -22.06 -3.80
C PHE A 123 12.87 -22.85 -3.26
N ARG A 124 11.65 -22.54 -3.69
CA ARG A 124 10.41 -23.12 -3.17
C ARG A 124 9.50 -23.71 -4.27
N ALA A 125 10.06 -24.04 -5.43
CA ALA A 125 9.30 -24.56 -6.58
C ALA A 125 8.36 -25.72 -6.18
N LYS A 126 8.84 -26.68 -5.36
CA LYS A 126 8.01 -27.78 -4.84
C LYS A 126 6.85 -27.32 -3.94
N SER A 127 7.00 -26.20 -3.22
CA SER A 127 5.91 -25.66 -2.39
C SER A 127 4.88 -24.94 -3.26
N TYR A 128 5.35 -24.19 -4.26
CA TYR A 128 4.48 -23.52 -5.23
C TYR A 128 3.69 -24.50 -6.11
N SER A 129 4.32 -25.63 -6.55
CA SER A 129 3.62 -26.65 -7.33
C SER A 129 2.49 -27.34 -6.57
N LYS A 130 2.48 -27.26 -5.22
CA LYS A 130 1.41 -27.80 -4.39
C LYS A 130 0.24 -26.84 -4.13
N LEU A 131 0.34 -25.58 -4.55
CA LEU A 131 -0.76 -24.62 -4.42
C LEU A 131 -1.91 -24.94 -5.37
N ILE A 132 -1.61 -25.60 -6.47
CA ILE A 132 -2.60 -26.05 -7.45
C ILE A 132 -2.69 -27.56 -7.34
N SER A 133 -3.86 -28.09 -7.01
CA SER A 133 -4.15 -29.52 -7.11
C SER A 133 -4.66 -29.82 -8.52
N VAL A 134 -4.02 -30.78 -9.18
CA VAL A 134 -4.47 -31.30 -10.46
C VAL A 134 -5.20 -32.60 -10.17
N GLN A 135 -6.41 -32.73 -10.69
CA GLN A 135 -7.21 -33.97 -10.64
C GLN A 135 -7.44 -34.42 -12.07
N ASP A 136 -7.34 -35.73 -12.29
CA ASP A 136 -7.76 -36.33 -13.55
C ASP A 136 -9.29 -36.33 -13.62
N GLY A 137 -9.83 -35.88 -14.73
CA GLY A 137 -11.27 -35.78 -14.97
C GLY A 137 -11.62 -36.33 -16.35
N ASP A 138 -12.90 -36.63 -16.57
CA ASP A 138 -13.44 -36.95 -17.88
C ASP A 138 -14.08 -35.70 -18.51
N PHE A 139 -13.58 -35.30 -19.69
CA PHE A 139 -14.09 -34.13 -20.37
C PHE A 139 -15.60 -34.17 -20.64
N ALA A 140 -16.12 -35.37 -20.97
CA ALA A 140 -17.53 -35.51 -21.31
C ALA A 140 -18.46 -35.51 -20.07
N GLU A 141 -17.90 -35.87 -18.89
CA GLU A 141 -18.67 -35.88 -17.64
C GLU A 141 -18.49 -34.55 -16.86
N ASP A 142 -17.27 -33.97 -16.87
CA ASP A 142 -16.93 -32.85 -16.02
C ASP A 142 -17.18 -31.50 -16.69
N VAL A 143 -17.29 -31.44 -18.03
CA VAL A 143 -17.53 -30.21 -18.77
C VAL A 143 -18.96 -30.18 -19.30
N ALA A 144 -19.77 -29.27 -18.76
CA ALA A 144 -21.14 -29.07 -19.21
C ALA A 144 -21.19 -28.57 -20.67
N GLU A 145 -22.23 -28.98 -21.42
CA GLU A 145 -22.49 -28.43 -22.73
C GLU A 145 -22.68 -26.90 -22.65
N ILE A 146 -22.03 -26.19 -23.56
CA ILE A 146 -22.10 -24.73 -23.63
C ILE A 146 -23.23 -24.33 -24.59
N ASP A 147 -24.18 -23.54 -24.09
CA ASP A 147 -25.12 -22.83 -24.93
C ASP A 147 -24.41 -21.62 -25.54
N PHE A 148 -24.15 -21.66 -26.85
CA PHE A 148 -23.49 -20.59 -27.58
C PHE A 148 -24.23 -19.25 -27.53
N SER A 149 -25.54 -19.25 -27.26
CA SER A 149 -26.32 -18.01 -27.08
C SER A 149 -25.95 -17.26 -25.78
N SER A 150 -25.38 -17.95 -24.80
CA SER A 150 -24.94 -17.40 -23.52
C SER A 150 -23.45 -17.09 -23.46
N VAL A 151 -22.72 -17.27 -24.58
CA VAL A 151 -21.28 -16.96 -24.62
C VAL A 151 -21.06 -15.45 -24.71
N PRO A 152 -20.23 -14.85 -23.84
CA PRO A 152 -19.87 -13.44 -23.93
C PRO A 152 -19.20 -13.09 -25.26
N VAL A 153 -19.72 -12.11 -25.97
CA VAL A 153 -19.16 -11.64 -27.26
C VAL A 153 -18.42 -10.30 -27.15
N LEU A 154 -18.48 -9.66 -25.98
CA LEU A 154 -17.80 -8.41 -25.70
C LEU A 154 -16.50 -8.62 -24.94
N ASP A 155 -15.47 -7.88 -25.33
CA ASP A 155 -14.30 -7.69 -24.51
C ASP A 155 -14.51 -6.60 -23.44
N SER A 156 -13.60 -6.51 -22.48
CA SER A 156 -13.66 -5.53 -21.39
C SER A 156 -13.65 -4.07 -21.88
N SER A 157 -12.88 -3.79 -22.95
CA SER A 157 -12.77 -2.43 -23.51
C SER A 157 -14.07 -1.99 -24.20
N SER A 158 -14.67 -2.89 -24.95
CA SER A 158 -15.96 -2.64 -25.64
C SER A 158 -17.10 -2.47 -24.63
N ALA A 159 -17.13 -3.31 -23.59
CA ALA A 159 -18.11 -3.18 -22.51
C ALA A 159 -17.97 -1.85 -21.76
N ASN A 160 -16.75 -1.39 -21.49
CA ASN A 160 -16.52 -0.09 -20.86
C ASN A 160 -17.02 1.08 -21.74
N LYS A 161 -16.85 1.03 -23.06
CA LYS A 161 -17.39 2.05 -23.98
C LYS A 161 -18.93 2.07 -23.99
N ILE A 162 -19.56 0.92 -23.85
CA ILE A 162 -21.01 0.84 -23.69
C ILE A 162 -21.41 1.46 -22.35
N ALA A 163 -20.72 1.13 -21.26
CA ALA A 163 -20.97 1.72 -19.95
C ALA A 163 -20.81 3.24 -19.95
N GLU A 164 -19.79 3.80 -20.62
CA GLU A 164 -19.60 5.25 -20.77
C GLU A 164 -20.77 5.92 -21.52
N ARG A 165 -21.32 5.28 -22.55
CA ARG A 165 -22.52 5.78 -23.25
C ARG A 165 -23.74 5.71 -22.35
N THR A 166 -23.94 4.60 -21.66
CA THR A 166 -25.05 4.38 -20.74
C THR A 166 -25.02 5.33 -19.55
N LEU A 167 -23.82 5.82 -19.14
CA LEU A 167 -23.69 6.87 -18.14
C LEU A 167 -24.47 8.15 -18.53
N GLY A 168 -24.65 8.42 -19.82
CA GLY A 168 -25.48 9.52 -20.31
C GLY A 168 -26.91 9.51 -19.79
N ASP A 169 -27.47 8.35 -19.46
CA ASP A 169 -28.82 8.19 -18.90
C ASP A 169 -28.93 8.74 -17.47
N LEU A 170 -27.81 9.08 -16.82
CA LEU A 170 -27.82 9.79 -15.54
C LEU A 170 -28.27 11.26 -15.67
N SER A 171 -28.37 11.78 -16.91
CA SER A 171 -28.91 13.09 -17.28
C SER A 171 -28.29 14.27 -16.53
N ASP A 172 -28.98 14.80 -15.51
CA ASP A 172 -28.63 16.01 -14.77
C ASP A 172 -27.30 15.92 -13.98
N LYS A 173 -26.87 14.71 -13.63
CA LYS A 173 -25.64 14.46 -12.84
C LYS A 173 -24.49 13.85 -13.66
N VAL A 174 -24.66 13.60 -14.96
CA VAL A 174 -23.66 12.92 -15.80
C VAL A 174 -22.28 13.57 -15.71
N SER A 175 -22.21 14.89 -15.68
CA SER A 175 -20.94 15.63 -15.60
C SER A 175 -20.18 15.45 -14.28
N GLN A 176 -20.80 14.88 -13.25
CA GLN A 176 -20.19 14.69 -11.94
C GLN A 176 -19.46 13.36 -11.84
N PHE A 177 -19.82 12.38 -12.70
CA PHE A 177 -19.36 11.01 -12.60
C PHE A 177 -18.65 10.55 -13.86
N VAL A 178 -17.86 9.50 -13.69
CA VAL A 178 -17.22 8.71 -14.75
C VAL A 178 -17.43 7.24 -14.44
N VAL A 179 -17.26 6.37 -15.43
CA VAL A 179 -17.24 4.91 -15.22
C VAL A 179 -16.00 4.55 -14.41
N SER A 180 -16.17 3.75 -13.36
CA SER A 180 -15.05 3.28 -12.53
C SER A 180 -14.16 2.30 -13.31
N PRO A 181 -12.84 2.29 -13.08
CA PRO A 181 -11.97 1.25 -13.61
C PRO A 181 -12.25 -0.14 -13.03
N TYR A 182 -12.93 -0.20 -11.88
CA TYR A 182 -13.32 -1.45 -11.23
C TYR A 182 -14.58 -2.00 -11.87
N SER A 183 -14.43 -2.94 -12.77
CA SER A 183 -15.54 -3.64 -13.44
C SER A 183 -15.31 -5.14 -13.40
N THR A 184 -16.36 -5.90 -13.13
CA THR A 184 -16.29 -7.35 -12.97
C THR A 184 -17.30 -8.01 -13.91
N GLN A 185 -16.87 -9.13 -14.52
CA GLN A 185 -17.78 -9.98 -15.28
C GLN A 185 -18.35 -11.04 -14.34
N ILE A 186 -19.67 -11.15 -14.28
CA ILE A 186 -20.40 -12.08 -13.44
C ILE A 186 -21.52 -12.77 -14.25
N ASN A 187 -22.06 -13.84 -13.72
CA ASN A 187 -23.31 -14.42 -14.23
C ASN A 187 -24.46 -13.88 -13.37
N TYR A 188 -25.34 -13.09 -13.99
CA TYR A 188 -26.48 -12.49 -13.33
C TYR A 188 -27.77 -12.97 -14.03
N LYS A 189 -28.63 -13.66 -13.29
CA LYS A 189 -29.86 -14.26 -13.83
C LYS A 189 -29.62 -15.11 -15.08
N ASN A 190 -28.59 -15.96 -15.02
CA ASN A 190 -28.12 -16.84 -16.12
C ASN A 190 -27.62 -16.10 -17.37
N THR A 191 -27.33 -14.81 -17.29
CA THR A 191 -26.75 -14.03 -18.37
C THR A 191 -25.38 -13.51 -17.98
N PRO A 192 -24.34 -13.67 -18.80
CA PRO A 192 -23.04 -13.08 -18.55
C PRO A 192 -23.13 -11.57 -18.71
N VAL A 193 -22.90 -10.85 -17.62
CA VAL A 193 -22.94 -9.39 -17.60
C VAL A 193 -21.62 -8.81 -17.07
N ARG A 194 -21.28 -7.62 -17.48
CA ARG A 194 -20.23 -6.84 -16.84
C ARG A 194 -20.86 -5.73 -16.00
N VAL A 195 -20.52 -5.72 -14.73
CA VAL A 195 -21.01 -4.70 -13.79
C VAL A 195 -19.89 -3.73 -13.44
N THR A 196 -20.22 -2.46 -13.36
CA THR A 196 -19.26 -1.42 -13.00
C THR A 196 -19.89 -0.34 -12.15
N ALA A 197 -19.18 0.08 -11.10
CA ALA A 197 -19.59 1.23 -10.31
C ALA A 197 -19.31 2.54 -11.04
N LEU A 198 -19.86 3.64 -10.54
CA LEU A 198 -19.44 4.98 -10.91
C LEU A 198 -18.27 5.44 -10.04
N ALA A 199 -17.59 6.47 -10.50
CA ALA A 199 -16.59 7.21 -9.76
C ALA A 199 -16.80 8.70 -9.95
N TYR A 200 -16.35 9.54 -9.00
CA TYR A 200 -16.36 11.00 -9.21
C TYR A 200 -15.32 11.39 -10.24
N GLY A 201 -15.68 12.30 -11.15
CA GLY A 201 -14.78 12.71 -12.23
C GLY A 201 -13.51 13.44 -11.76
N ASP A 202 -13.58 14.10 -10.59
CA ASP A 202 -12.43 14.76 -9.96
C ASP A 202 -12.71 15.04 -8.46
N ILE A 203 -11.67 15.51 -7.74
CA ILE A 203 -11.73 15.79 -6.29
C ILE A 203 -12.75 16.89 -5.94
N PHE A 204 -12.97 17.89 -6.80
CA PHE A 204 -13.92 18.98 -6.53
C PHE A 204 -15.36 18.47 -6.65
N LYS A 205 -15.64 17.64 -7.64
CA LYS A 205 -16.92 16.97 -7.80
C LYS A 205 -17.20 16.04 -6.61
N TRP A 206 -16.16 15.33 -6.13
CA TRP A 206 -16.23 14.52 -4.92
C TRP A 206 -16.60 15.35 -3.69
N ILE A 207 -15.87 16.45 -3.39
CA ILE A 207 -16.14 17.32 -2.24
C ILE A 207 -17.59 17.80 -2.23
N LYS A 208 -18.12 18.15 -3.41
CA LYS A 208 -19.47 18.69 -3.57
C LYS A 208 -20.57 17.64 -3.33
N ASN A 209 -20.34 16.38 -3.75
CA ASN A 209 -21.38 15.36 -3.83
C ASN A 209 -21.18 14.16 -2.90
N THR A 210 -20.05 14.04 -2.19
CA THR A 210 -19.70 12.85 -1.40
C THR A 210 -20.70 12.51 -0.27
N LYS A 211 -21.53 13.45 0.15
CA LYS A 211 -22.56 13.21 1.18
C LYS A 211 -23.66 12.27 0.68
N GLU A 212 -24.03 12.38 -0.60
CA GLU A 212 -25.07 11.56 -1.22
C GLU A 212 -24.56 10.15 -1.56
N GLY A 213 -23.24 10.00 -1.81
CA GLY A 213 -22.62 8.77 -2.29
C GLY A 213 -22.79 8.59 -3.80
N LEU A 214 -22.30 7.44 -4.32
CA LEU A 214 -22.42 7.10 -5.73
C LEU A 214 -23.85 6.64 -6.04
N PRO A 215 -24.60 7.35 -6.92
CA PRO A 215 -26.05 7.19 -7.05
C PRO A 215 -26.49 6.00 -7.88
N ALA A 216 -25.59 5.36 -8.61
CA ALA A 216 -25.92 4.32 -9.59
C ALA A 216 -24.72 3.43 -9.88
N TYR A 217 -24.98 2.34 -10.55
CA TYR A 217 -24.00 1.48 -11.21
C TYR A 217 -24.52 1.09 -12.61
N ILE A 218 -23.68 0.47 -13.43
CA ILE A 218 -24.02 0.10 -14.79
C ILE A 218 -23.86 -1.41 -14.96
N ILE A 219 -24.85 -2.03 -15.62
CA ILE A 219 -24.81 -3.40 -16.10
C ILE A 219 -24.66 -3.35 -17.61
N VAL A 220 -23.73 -4.11 -18.17
CA VAL A 220 -23.61 -4.32 -19.61
C VAL A 220 -23.80 -5.79 -19.89
N ASP A 221 -24.85 -6.13 -20.66
CA ASP A 221 -25.07 -7.49 -21.13
C ASP A 221 -23.99 -7.84 -22.16
N MET A 222 -23.28 -8.95 -21.90
CA MET A 222 -22.12 -9.36 -22.71
C MET A 222 -22.54 -10.13 -23.98
N THR A 223 -23.82 -10.47 -24.10
CA THR A 223 -24.38 -11.17 -25.27
C THR A 223 -25.13 -10.22 -26.20
N THR A 224 -26.02 -9.39 -25.65
CA THR A 224 -26.84 -8.46 -26.43
C THR A 224 -26.16 -7.12 -26.69
N GLN A 225 -25.07 -6.82 -25.96
CA GLN A 225 -24.35 -5.54 -26.05
C GLN A 225 -25.16 -4.33 -25.55
N GLU A 226 -26.15 -4.58 -24.71
CA GLU A 226 -27.00 -3.53 -24.15
C GLU A 226 -26.46 -3.08 -22.78
N GLY A 227 -26.47 -1.76 -22.53
CA GLY A 227 -26.10 -1.16 -21.26
C GLY A 227 -27.34 -0.70 -20.50
N GLN A 228 -27.38 -0.95 -19.21
CA GLN A 228 -28.44 -0.51 -18.30
C GLN A 228 -27.86 0.27 -17.12
N LEU A 229 -28.35 1.49 -16.88
CA LEU A 229 -28.07 2.27 -15.68
C LEU A 229 -29.04 1.87 -14.56
N VAL A 230 -28.51 1.38 -13.45
CA VAL A 230 -29.30 1.02 -12.27
C VAL A 230 -29.11 2.09 -11.19
N ARG A 231 -30.18 2.83 -10.88
CA ARG A 231 -30.18 3.86 -9.85
C ARG A 231 -30.38 3.23 -8.48
N LEU A 232 -29.61 3.71 -7.50
CA LEU A 232 -29.69 3.25 -6.11
C LEU A 232 -30.59 4.18 -5.30
N PRO A 233 -31.46 3.63 -4.44
CA PRO A 233 -32.29 4.44 -3.52
C PRO A 233 -31.41 5.20 -2.51
N GLU A 234 -30.32 4.57 -2.05
CA GLU A 234 -29.24 5.20 -1.28
C GLU A 234 -27.92 5.03 -2.01
N GLY A 235 -27.17 6.13 -2.16
CA GLY A 235 -25.87 6.10 -2.81
C GLY A 235 -24.82 5.28 -2.02
N MET A 236 -23.94 4.62 -2.77
CA MET A 236 -22.81 3.90 -2.17
C MET A 236 -21.84 4.88 -1.52
N LYS A 237 -21.53 4.66 -0.24
CA LYS A 237 -20.73 5.57 0.58
C LYS A 237 -19.23 5.27 0.56
N TYR A 238 -18.85 4.06 0.15
CA TYR A 238 -17.46 3.59 0.10
C TYR A 238 -17.15 3.01 -1.26
N SER A 239 -15.98 3.36 -1.81
CA SER A 239 -15.48 2.81 -3.07
C SER A 239 -13.94 2.87 -3.09
N PRO A 240 -13.26 2.02 -3.86
CA PRO A 240 -11.82 2.15 -4.11
C PRO A 240 -11.43 3.45 -4.82
N THR A 241 -12.37 4.13 -5.45
CA THR A 241 -12.15 5.42 -6.14
C THR A 241 -12.50 6.64 -5.28
N GLU A 242 -12.97 6.42 -4.05
CA GLU A 242 -13.31 7.48 -3.11
C GLU A 242 -12.07 8.03 -2.41
N HIS A 243 -12.24 9.17 -1.74
CA HIS A 243 -11.14 9.86 -1.05
C HIS A 243 -11.30 9.84 0.47
N PHE A 244 -10.20 10.11 1.19
CA PHE A 244 -10.14 10.25 2.64
C PHE A 244 -10.88 9.12 3.38
N ASN A 245 -11.86 9.46 4.21
CA ASN A 245 -12.63 8.51 5.04
C ASN A 245 -13.63 7.66 4.26
N LYS A 246 -13.86 7.96 2.97
CA LYS A 246 -14.73 7.18 2.08
C LYS A 246 -13.95 6.17 1.23
N TYR A 247 -12.63 6.25 1.22
CA TYR A 247 -11.78 5.28 0.54
C TYR A 247 -11.94 3.90 1.16
N LEU A 248 -12.43 2.93 0.38
CA LEU A 248 -12.81 1.60 0.84
C LEU A 248 -11.70 0.88 1.61
N LEU A 249 -10.49 0.80 1.04
CA LEU A 249 -9.39 0.09 1.67
C LEU A 249 -8.94 0.74 2.99
N ARG A 250 -9.08 2.06 3.12
CA ARG A 250 -8.82 2.74 4.40
C ARG A 250 -9.86 2.38 5.45
N TYR A 251 -11.14 2.38 5.10
CA TYR A 251 -12.20 1.92 5.98
C TYR A 251 -11.94 0.49 6.47
N LEU A 252 -11.60 -0.42 5.55
CA LEU A 252 -11.29 -1.81 5.88
C LEU A 252 -10.02 -1.93 6.74
N ARG A 253 -8.97 -1.16 6.44
CA ARG A 253 -7.71 -1.18 7.19
C ARG A 253 -7.90 -0.73 8.64
N PHE A 254 -8.71 0.29 8.90
CA PHE A 254 -9.00 0.72 10.26
C PHE A 254 -9.89 -0.27 11.01
N LYS A 255 -10.74 -1.03 10.31
CA LYS A 255 -11.58 -2.06 10.90
C LYS A 255 -10.84 -3.39 11.09
N TYR A 256 -9.96 -3.73 10.16
CA TYR A 256 -9.19 -4.98 10.13
C TYR A 256 -7.69 -4.69 9.88
N PRO A 257 -6.96 -4.19 10.88
CA PRO A 257 -5.61 -3.66 10.69
C PRO A 257 -4.57 -4.70 10.28
N THR A 258 -4.79 -5.98 10.59
CA THR A 258 -3.84 -7.07 10.35
C THR A 258 -4.09 -7.86 9.08
N TYR A 259 -5.24 -7.68 8.43
CA TYR A 259 -5.60 -8.44 7.23
C TYR A 259 -4.82 -7.95 6.02
N LEU A 260 -4.42 -8.88 5.16
CA LEU A 260 -3.88 -8.57 3.84
C LEU A 260 -5.05 -8.60 2.84
N PHE A 261 -5.32 -7.47 2.23
CA PHE A 261 -6.38 -7.33 1.24
C PHE A 261 -5.80 -7.43 -0.16
N ASP A 262 -6.53 -8.12 -1.04
CA ASP A 262 -6.29 -8.10 -2.47
C ASP A 262 -7.16 -7.03 -3.16
N GLU A 263 -7.10 -6.96 -4.47
CA GLU A 263 -7.80 -5.97 -5.26
C GLU A 263 -9.33 -6.12 -5.12
N PRO A 264 -10.06 -5.01 -4.84
CA PRO A 264 -11.51 -5.04 -4.74
C PRO A 264 -12.18 -5.34 -6.07
N SER A 265 -13.18 -6.20 -6.08
CA SER A 265 -14.10 -6.39 -7.21
C SER A 265 -15.47 -5.79 -6.90
N PHE A 266 -16.12 -5.25 -7.94
CA PHE A 266 -17.47 -4.74 -7.85
C PHE A 266 -18.45 -5.80 -8.37
N GLU A 267 -19.41 -6.20 -7.55
CA GLU A 267 -20.36 -7.25 -7.86
C GLU A 267 -21.78 -6.88 -7.44
N ILE A 268 -22.76 -7.57 -7.97
CA ILE A 268 -24.16 -7.48 -7.56
C ILE A 268 -24.71 -8.87 -7.22
N ASP A 269 -25.63 -8.93 -6.26
CA ASP A 269 -26.36 -10.15 -5.96
C ASP A 269 -27.55 -10.37 -6.91
N GLU A 270 -28.27 -11.46 -6.74
CA GLU A 270 -29.47 -11.82 -7.53
C GLU A 270 -30.58 -10.79 -7.43
N SER A 271 -30.60 -9.97 -6.37
CA SER A 271 -31.56 -8.88 -6.20
C SER A 271 -31.13 -7.59 -6.94
N GLY A 272 -29.89 -7.52 -7.43
CA GLY A 272 -29.29 -6.33 -8.01
C GLY A 272 -28.68 -5.37 -6.97
N SER A 273 -28.51 -5.84 -5.72
CA SER A 273 -27.84 -5.04 -4.69
C SER A 273 -26.32 -5.04 -4.92
N PRO A 274 -25.66 -3.87 -4.90
CA PRO A 274 -24.23 -3.79 -5.19
C PRO A 274 -23.38 -4.07 -3.94
N TYR A 275 -22.23 -4.76 -4.17
CA TYR A 275 -21.24 -5.08 -3.15
C TYR A 275 -19.82 -4.82 -3.66
N TRP A 276 -18.95 -4.46 -2.72
CA TRP A 276 -17.52 -4.54 -2.91
C TRP A 276 -17.00 -5.81 -2.25
N ILE A 277 -16.51 -6.75 -3.05
CA ILE A 277 -15.85 -7.96 -2.58
C ILE A 277 -14.36 -7.68 -2.53
N VAL A 278 -13.80 -7.81 -1.34
CA VAL A 278 -12.36 -7.58 -1.10
C VAL A 278 -11.77 -8.87 -0.54
N PRO A 279 -11.04 -9.65 -1.34
CA PRO A 279 -10.46 -10.89 -0.88
C PRO A 279 -9.44 -10.65 0.25
N ILE A 280 -9.43 -11.57 1.22
CA ILE A 280 -8.40 -11.62 2.25
C ILE A 280 -7.40 -12.68 1.82
N VAL A 281 -6.14 -12.30 1.75
CA VAL A 281 -5.07 -13.20 1.34
C VAL A 281 -4.17 -13.56 2.53
N ASP A 282 -3.63 -14.77 2.53
CA ASP A 282 -2.59 -15.16 3.48
C ASP A 282 -1.34 -15.66 2.73
N LYS A 283 -0.18 -15.29 3.23
CA LYS A 283 1.10 -15.74 2.68
C LYS A 283 1.45 -17.09 3.31
N THR A 284 1.55 -18.13 2.48
CA THR A 284 1.73 -19.53 2.92
C THR A 284 3.15 -20.05 2.69
N ILE A 285 3.94 -19.40 1.82
CA ILE A 285 5.30 -19.82 1.47
C ILE A 285 6.31 -18.76 1.89
N GLY A 286 7.10 -19.07 2.93
CA GLY A 286 8.01 -18.11 3.51
C GLY A 286 7.29 -16.93 4.16
N LEU A 287 7.90 -15.74 4.12
CA LEU A 287 7.30 -14.53 4.73
C LEU A 287 6.39 -13.78 3.76
N PHE A 288 6.73 -13.76 2.47
CA PHE A 288 6.05 -12.92 1.47
C PHE A 288 5.48 -13.69 0.27
N GLY A 289 5.67 -14.99 0.20
CA GLY A 289 5.26 -15.81 -0.94
C GLY A 289 4.03 -16.68 -0.69
N GLY A 290 3.44 -17.22 -1.78
CA GLY A 290 2.31 -18.16 -1.76
C GLY A 290 1.03 -17.51 -1.25
N THR A 291 0.25 -16.95 -2.15
CA THR A 291 -1.13 -16.48 -1.90
C THR A 291 -2.11 -17.43 -2.52
#